data_2ec69513462a110fd833e82a3c7d68b6
#
_entry.id   2ec69513462a110fd833e82a3c7d68b6
#
_cell.length_a   1.000
_cell.length_b   1.000
_cell.length_c   1.000
_cell.angle_alpha   90.00
_cell.angle_beta   90.00
_cell.angle_gamma   90.00
#
_symmetry.space_group_name_H-M   'P 1'
#
loop_
_entity.id
_entity.type
_entity.pdbx_description
1 polymer ?
#
loop_
_entity_poly.entity_id
_entity_poly.type
_entity_poly.pdbx_seq_one_letter_code
_entity_poly.pdbx_strand_id
1 'polypeptide(L)'
;MSARPLFRLAAAATMLACGAASASVEIDSRCEIDSPYQLTLNERSLILTRQDGEPKAIVMRQGRLFVDDRWVELSAQDARRLAEFERGARATMPETQAIAREAADIALVAIGEVAVKLGNHPDRTQAKVAQARKQLDASLRDAIGPTRFSGKRLGDGIGKAVGEAVPLVIGDLVGGAVSAALSGDIERFEKLDNFDAQIEAAVKPRADALERRSDRLCQSVRALDELENALTYRFDGRPLDLLKVDYAPARPHTAEAGKR
;
A
#
# COMPACT_ATOMS: atom_id res chain seq x y z
N MET A 1 -6.61 66.88 9.41
CA MET A 1 -7.82 66.23 8.83
C MET A 1 -7.44 64.79 8.55
N SER A 2 -8.06 63.86 9.27
CA SER A 2 -7.71 62.47 9.41
C SER A 2 -8.17 61.63 8.24
N ALA A 3 -7.30 60.75 7.72
CA ALA A 3 -7.69 59.65 6.85
C ALA A 3 -7.23 58.31 7.47
N ARG A 4 -8.20 57.48 7.87
CA ARG A 4 -8.02 56.14 8.41
C ARG A 4 -7.84 55.13 7.26
N PRO A 5 -6.88 54.21 7.28
CA PRO A 5 -6.87 53.08 6.34
C PRO A 5 -7.74 51.94 6.88
N LEU A 6 -8.63 51.45 6.02
CA LEU A 6 -9.46 50.27 6.18
C LEU A 6 -8.61 49.01 6.03
N PHE A 7 -8.57 48.22 7.07
CA PHE A 7 -8.03 46.86 7.06
C PHE A 7 -9.00 45.95 6.26
N ARG A 8 -8.56 45.45 5.11
CA ARG A 8 -9.24 44.36 4.38
C ARG A 8 -8.60 43.04 4.78
N LEU A 9 -9.29 42.26 5.60
CA LEU A 9 -9.01 40.85 5.81
C LEU A 9 -9.45 40.10 4.55
N ALA A 10 -8.47 39.59 3.80
CA ALA A 10 -8.69 38.60 2.75
C ALA A 10 -8.67 37.20 3.40
N ALA A 11 -9.84 36.59 3.55
CA ALA A 11 -9.95 35.19 3.90
C ALA A 11 -9.58 34.34 2.67
N ALA A 12 -8.41 33.73 2.69
CA ALA A 12 -8.01 32.73 1.72
C ALA A 12 -8.70 31.40 2.07
N ALA A 13 -9.79 31.10 1.39
CA ALA A 13 -10.40 29.77 1.41
C ALA A 13 -9.53 28.82 0.58
N THR A 14 -8.71 28.02 1.24
CA THR A 14 -7.96 26.96 0.60
C THR A 14 -8.92 25.79 0.34
N MET A 15 -9.37 25.65 -0.90
CA MET A 15 -10.09 24.45 -1.36
C MET A 15 -9.12 23.26 -1.32
N LEU A 16 -9.36 22.32 -0.41
CA LEU A 16 -8.80 20.98 -0.50
C LEU A 16 -9.43 20.29 -1.71
N ALA A 17 -8.68 20.23 -2.81
CA ALA A 17 -8.98 19.35 -3.91
C ALA A 17 -8.76 17.91 -3.42
N CYS A 18 -9.87 17.17 -3.19
CA CYS A 18 -9.84 15.72 -3.03
C CYS A 18 -9.42 15.11 -4.38
N GLY A 19 -8.11 14.96 -4.60
CA GLY A 19 -7.57 14.15 -5.66
C GLY A 19 -7.95 12.69 -5.41
N ALA A 20 -8.53 12.03 -6.41
CA ALA A 20 -8.73 10.59 -6.40
C ALA A 20 -7.36 9.93 -6.15
N ALA A 21 -7.17 9.39 -4.96
CA ALA A 21 -5.97 8.68 -4.61
C ALA A 21 -5.96 7.36 -5.39
N SER A 22 -5.20 7.33 -6.47
CA SER A 22 -4.71 6.07 -7.03
C SER A 22 -3.94 5.39 -5.90
N ALA A 23 -4.36 4.20 -5.50
CA ALA A 23 -3.67 3.44 -4.48
C ALA A 23 -2.37 2.89 -5.09
N SER A 24 -1.34 3.71 -5.14
CA SER A 24 0.03 3.27 -5.32
C SER A 24 0.49 2.70 -3.97
N VAL A 25 0.80 1.43 -3.94
CA VAL A 25 1.50 0.83 -2.80
C VAL A 25 2.98 1.19 -3.00
N GLU A 26 3.39 2.33 -2.47
CA GLU A 26 4.82 2.65 -2.32
C GLU A 26 5.41 1.72 -1.26
N ILE A 27 5.97 0.61 -1.72
CA ILE A 27 6.94 -0.16 -0.94
C ILE A 27 8.29 0.36 -1.39
N ASP A 28 9.03 0.96 -0.46
CA ASP A 28 10.29 1.71 -0.66
C ASP A 28 10.88 1.59 -2.07
N SER A 29 10.62 2.58 -2.87
CA SER A 29 11.15 3.11 -4.13
C SER A 29 11.86 2.20 -5.14
N ARG A 30 12.04 0.90 -4.92
CA ARG A 30 12.75 0.03 -5.86
C ARG A 30 11.84 -0.72 -6.83
N CYS A 31 10.58 -0.82 -6.52
CA CYS A 31 9.59 -1.49 -7.32
C CYS A 31 8.29 -0.71 -7.32
N GLU A 32 8.00 -0.08 -8.41
CA GLU A 32 6.72 0.57 -8.67
C GLU A 32 5.91 -0.30 -9.61
N ILE A 33 4.72 -0.65 -9.18
CA ILE A 33 3.78 -1.46 -9.96
C ILE A 33 2.55 -0.62 -10.21
N ASP A 34 2.38 -0.19 -11.44
CA ASP A 34 1.25 0.58 -11.90
C ASP A 34 0.31 -0.29 -12.73
N SER A 35 -0.97 -0.05 -12.57
CA SER A 35 -1.99 -0.63 -13.44
C SER A 35 -3.18 0.33 -13.57
N PRO A 36 -3.65 0.62 -14.77
CA PRO A 36 -4.87 1.40 -14.96
C PRO A 36 -6.13 0.60 -14.58
N TYR A 37 -5.96 -0.67 -14.19
CA TYR A 37 -7.05 -1.57 -13.88
C TYR A 37 -7.11 -1.95 -12.40
N GLN A 38 -8.33 -2.17 -11.92
CA GLN A 38 -8.58 -2.87 -10.67
C GLN A 38 -8.60 -4.37 -10.93
N LEU A 39 -7.72 -5.09 -10.24
CA LEU A 39 -7.64 -6.54 -10.31
C LEU A 39 -8.68 -7.20 -9.38
N THR A 40 -9.45 -8.11 -9.94
CA THR A 40 -10.25 -9.08 -9.20
C THR A 40 -9.89 -10.49 -9.67
N LEU A 41 -9.55 -11.34 -8.73
CA LEU A 41 -9.25 -12.74 -8.98
C LEU A 41 -10.32 -13.60 -8.32
N ASN A 42 -10.85 -14.58 -9.04
CA ASN A 42 -11.70 -15.63 -8.51
C ASN A 42 -11.17 -17.01 -8.93
N GLU A 43 -11.85 -18.09 -8.53
CA GLU A 43 -11.39 -19.45 -8.80
C GLU A 43 -11.16 -19.74 -10.29
N ARG A 44 -11.91 -19.09 -11.17
CA ARG A 44 -11.95 -19.41 -12.60
C ARG A 44 -11.34 -18.35 -13.49
N SER A 45 -11.25 -17.11 -13.03
CA SER A 45 -10.94 -15.97 -13.88
C SER A 45 -10.08 -14.95 -13.17
N LEU A 46 -9.25 -14.27 -13.93
CA LEU A 46 -8.63 -13.01 -13.61
C LEU A 46 -9.40 -11.90 -14.34
N ILE A 47 -9.87 -10.92 -13.62
CA ILE A 47 -10.72 -9.85 -14.12
C ILE A 47 -10.05 -8.52 -13.84
N LEU A 48 -9.87 -7.75 -14.88
CA LEU A 48 -9.33 -6.40 -14.84
C LEU A 48 -10.42 -5.43 -15.27
N THR A 49 -10.69 -4.41 -14.43
CA THR A 49 -11.71 -3.40 -14.74
C THR A 49 -11.16 -2.01 -14.50
N ARG A 50 -11.55 -1.03 -15.31
CA ARG A 50 -11.22 0.39 -15.11
C ARG A 50 -12.41 1.29 -15.35
N GLN A 51 -12.41 2.45 -14.69
CA GLN A 51 -13.48 3.44 -14.84
C GLN A 51 -13.27 4.28 -16.09
N ASP A 52 -12.05 4.73 -16.34
CA ASP A 52 -11.67 5.60 -17.45
C ASP A 52 -10.82 4.87 -18.48
N GLY A 53 -10.94 5.29 -19.74
CA GLY A 53 -10.23 4.68 -20.87
C GLY A 53 -10.89 3.40 -21.40
N GLU A 54 -10.30 2.77 -22.40
CA GLU A 54 -10.74 1.54 -23.05
C GLU A 54 -9.56 0.58 -23.23
N PRO A 55 -9.81 -0.75 -23.17
CA PRO A 55 -11.08 -1.41 -22.84
C PRO A 55 -11.49 -1.23 -21.37
N LYS A 56 -12.79 -1.29 -21.06
CA LYS A 56 -13.32 -1.15 -19.69
C LYS A 56 -13.13 -2.41 -18.85
N ALA A 57 -13.20 -3.57 -19.48
CA ALA A 57 -13.10 -4.86 -18.81
C ALA A 57 -12.29 -5.85 -19.63
N ILE A 58 -11.42 -6.57 -18.95
CA ILE A 58 -10.63 -7.66 -19.52
C ILE A 58 -10.81 -8.87 -18.62
N VAL A 59 -11.21 -10.00 -19.19
CA VAL A 59 -11.35 -11.25 -18.46
C VAL A 59 -10.48 -12.32 -19.08
N MET A 60 -9.58 -12.87 -18.27
CA MET A 60 -8.74 -13.99 -18.62
C MET A 60 -9.25 -15.26 -17.94
N ARG A 61 -9.38 -16.32 -18.69
CA ARG A 61 -9.85 -17.59 -18.18
C ARG A 61 -9.25 -18.76 -18.96
N GLN A 62 -8.29 -19.45 -18.37
CA GLN A 62 -7.65 -20.64 -18.95
C GLN A 62 -7.08 -20.38 -20.36
N GLY A 63 -6.35 -19.28 -20.53
CA GLY A 63 -5.78 -18.86 -21.82
C GLY A 63 -6.78 -18.26 -22.79
N ARG A 64 -8.03 -18.06 -22.39
CA ARG A 64 -9.05 -17.36 -23.17
C ARG A 64 -9.11 -15.91 -22.74
N LEU A 65 -9.42 -15.03 -23.69
CA LEU A 65 -9.52 -13.59 -23.47
C LEU A 65 -10.90 -13.07 -23.87
N PHE A 66 -11.49 -12.29 -22.97
CA PHE A 66 -12.69 -11.48 -23.27
C PHE A 66 -12.33 -10.02 -23.03
N VAL A 67 -12.67 -9.16 -23.94
CA VAL A 67 -12.45 -7.73 -23.88
C VAL A 67 -13.77 -7.03 -24.12
N ASP A 68 -14.24 -6.26 -23.16
CA ASP A 68 -15.54 -5.57 -23.19
C ASP A 68 -16.69 -6.49 -23.66
N ASP A 69 -16.85 -7.63 -23.00
CA ASP A 69 -17.87 -8.66 -23.29
C ASP A 69 -17.73 -9.39 -24.64
N ARG A 70 -16.65 -9.15 -25.37
CA ARG A 70 -16.37 -9.84 -26.63
C ARG A 70 -15.30 -10.91 -26.44
N TRP A 71 -15.60 -12.09 -26.99
CA TRP A 71 -14.60 -13.13 -27.16
C TRP A 71 -13.52 -12.68 -28.15
N VAL A 72 -12.26 -12.87 -27.78
CA VAL A 72 -11.11 -12.59 -28.65
C VAL A 72 -10.52 -13.90 -29.14
N GLU A 73 -10.40 -14.02 -30.45
CA GLU A 73 -9.64 -15.11 -31.06
C GLU A 73 -8.15 -14.80 -30.94
N LEU A 74 -7.41 -15.69 -30.26
CA LEU A 74 -5.99 -15.55 -29.99
C LEU A 74 -5.19 -16.54 -30.81
N SER A 75 -3.96 -16.17 -31.13
CA SER A 75 -2.96 -17.14 -31.56
C SER A 75 -2.72 -18.18 -30.46
N ALA A 76 -2.32 -19.39 -30.83
CA ALA A 76 -1.97 -20.44 -29.87
C ALA A 76 -0.82 -20.00 -28.94
N GLN A 77 0.03 -19.08 -29.37
CA GLN A 77 1.12 -18.53 -28.60
C GLN A 77 0.59 -17.53 -27.54
N ASP A 78 -0.30 -16.62 -27.92
CA ASP A 78 -0.90 -15.65 -26.99
C ASP A 78 -1.80 -16.36 -25.97
N ALA A 79 -2.54 -17.38 -26.38
CA ALA A 79 -3.33 -18.20 -25.45
C ALA A 79 -2.45 -18.85 -24.36
N ARG A 80 -1.25 -19.33 -24.73
CA ARG A 80 -0.28 -19.86 -23.77
C ARG A 80 0.26 -18.77 -22.84
N ARG A 81 0.65 -17.60 -23.38
CA ARG A 81 1.13 -16.47 -22.58
C ARG A 81 0.09 -16.00 -21.55
N LEU A 82 -1.18 -15.89 -21.97
CA LEU A 82 -2.25 -15.53 -21.06
C LEU A 82 -2.50 -16.59 -19.97
N ALA A 83 -2.42 -17.87 -20.32
CA ALA A 83 -2.51 -18.95 -19.33
C ALA A 83 -1.33 -18.90 -18.33
N GLU A 84 -0.13 -18.53 -18.77
CA GLU A 84 1.04 -18.33 -17.89
C GLU A 84 0.86 -17.08 -17.03
N PHE A 85 0.42 -15.98 -17.59
CA PHE A 85 0.09 -14.75 -16.86
C PHE A 85 -0.94 -15.04 -15.75
N GLU A 86 -2.04 -15.71 -16.07
CA GLU A 86 -3.08 -16.05 -15.09
C GLU A 86 -2.53 -16.95 -13.97
N ARG A 87 -1.73 -17.95 -14.28
CA ARG A 87 -1.09 -18.82 -13.28
C ARG A 87 -0.09 -18.06 -12.42
N GLY A 88 0.75 -17.23 -13.03
CA GLY A 88 1.73 -16.41 -12.34
C GLY A 88 1.06 -15.42 -11.40
N ALA A 89 0.03 -14.70 -11.85
CA ALA A 89 -0.74 -13.80 -11.00
C ALA A 89 -1.35 -14.52 -9.78
N ARG A 90 -1.87 -15.73 -9.96
CA ARG A 90 -2.37 -16.56 -8.84
C ARG A 90 -1.27 -16.98 -7.89
N ALA A 91 -0.11 -17.34 -8.42
CA ALA A 91 1.03 -17.78 -7.62
C ALA A 91 1.62 -16.65 -6.75
N THR A 92 1.45 -15.38 -7.12
CA THR A 92 1.90 -14.23 -6.30
C THR A 92 1.00 -13.94 -5.11
N MET A 93 -0.26 -14.39 -5.09
CA MET A 93 -1.24 -14.01 -4.07
C MET A 93 -0.85 -14.40 -2.64
N PRO A 94 -0.33 -15.60 -2.34
CA PRO A 94 0.09 -15.96 -0.98
C PRO A 94 1.20 -15.03 -0.46
N GLU A 95 2.17 -14.69 -1.29
CA GLU A 95 3.25 -13.78 -0.92
C GLU A 95 2.76 -12.35 -0.76
N THR A 96 1.88 -11.88 -1.65
CA THR A 96 1.20 -10.57 -1.53
C THR A 96 0.46 -10.47 -0.19
N GLN A 97 -0.28 -11.51 0.20
CA GLN A 97 -0.98 -11.54 1.49
C GLN A 97 -0.01 -11.50 2.68
N ALA A 98 1.08 -12.26 2.59
CA ALA A 98 2.07 -12.32 3.66
C ALA A 98 2.83 -11.00 3.82
N ILE A 99 3.19 -10.33 2.71
CA ILE A 99 3.80 -8.99 2.70
C ILE A 99 2.85 -7.95 3.30
N ALA A 100 1.59 -7.94 2.87
CA ALA A 100 0.59 -7.02 3.38
C ALA A 100 0.37 -7.17 4.90
N ARG A 101 0.33 -8.42 5.39
CA ARG A 101 0.22 -8.71 6.83
C ARG A 101 1.45 -8.23 7.59
N GLU A 102 2.65 -8.53 7.09
CA GLU A 102 3.89 -8.12 7.75
C GLU A 102 4.05 -6.59 7.78
N ALA A 103 3.73 -5.90 6.69
CA ALA A 103 3.74 -4.44 6.63
C ALA A 103 2.79 -3.83 7.68
N ALA A 104 1.59 -4.39 7.78
CA ALA A 104 0.60 -3.97 8.76
C ALA A 104 1.08 -4.23 10.21
N ASP A 105 1.67 -5.37 10.46
CA ASP A 105 2.22 -5.71 11.78
C ASP A 105 3.37 -4.77 12.17
N ILE A 106 4.26 -4.42 11.24
CA ILE A 106 5.34 -3.45 11.46
C ILE A 106 4.76 -2.08 11.85
N ALA A 107 3.77 -1.60 11.10
CA ALA A 107 3.11 -0.33 11.39
C ALA A 107 2.42 -0.33 12.76
N LEU A 108 1.72 -1.42 13.11
CA LEU A 108 1.04 -1.54 14.40
C LEU A 108 2.03 -1.68 15.57
N VAL A 109 3.19 -2.30 15.38
CA VAL A 109 4.26 -2.33 16.38
C VAL A 109 4.81 -0.91 16.61
N ALA A 110 5.13 -0.18 15.53
CA ALA A 110 5.61 1.20 15.64
C ALA A 110 4.60 2.08 16.39
N ILE A 111 3.31 2.02 16.03
CA ILE A 111 2.23 2.75 16.70
C ILE A 111 2.13 2.35 18.18
N GLY A 112 2.24 1.06 18.48
CA GLY A 112 2.17 0.54 19.85
C GLY A 112 3.32 1.04 20.73
N GLU A 113 4.55 1.06 20.22
CA GLU A 113 5.72 1.59 20.94
C GLU A 113 5.57 3.08 21.23
N VAL A 114 5.11 3.86 20.24
CA VAL A 114 4.81 5.29 20.44
C VAL A 114 3.79 5.48 21.55
N ALA A 115 2.70 4.74 21.50
CA ALA A 115 1.60 4.86 22.43
C ALA A 115 1.97 4.49 23.88
N VAL A 116 2.80 3.46 24.05
CA VAL A 116 3.27 3.02 25.40
C VAL A 116 4.13 4.08 26.05
N LYS A 117 4.96 4.77 25.29
CA LYS A 117 5.93 5.74 25.84
C LYS A 117 5.38 7.14 26.00
N LEU A 118 4.51 7.57 25.09
CA LEU A 118 4.03 8.95 25.01
C LEU A 118 2.56 9.10 25.40
N GLY A 119 1.79 8.01 25.34
CA GLY A 119 0.36 8.04 25.67
C GLY A 119 0.08 8.17 27.16
N ASN A 120 -1.07 8.76 27.48
CA ASN A 120 -1.58 8.82 28.86
C ASN A 120 -2.22 7.52 29.33
N HIS A 121 -2.70 6.69 28.39
CA HIS A 121 -3.43 5.46 28.67
C HIS A 121 -2.88 4.28 27.85
N PRO A 122 -1.63 3.83 28.12
CA PRO A 122 -0.93 2.83 27.32
C PRO A 122 -1.74 1.53 27.19
N ASP A 123 -2.38 1.05 28.25
CA ASP A 123 -3.17 -0.19 28.22
C ASP A 123 -4.39 -0.08 27.28
N ARG A 124 -5.06 1.08 27.30
CA ARG A 124 -6.21 1.35 26.41
C ARG A 124 -5.74 1.36 24.96
N THR A 125 -4.62 2.01 24.67
CA THR A 125 -4.09 2.11 23.31
C THR A 125 -3.59 0.75 22.82
N GLN A 126 -2.92 -0.04 23.65
CA GLN A 126 -2.55 -1.43 23.31
C GLN A 126 -3.78 -2.30 22.99
N ALA A 127 -4.86 -2.20 23.77
CA ALA A 127 -6.10 -2.92 23.48
C ALA A 127 -6.69 -2.50 22.10
N LYS A 128 -6.62 -1.22 21.74
CA LYS A 128 -7.08 -0.71 20.45
C LYS A 128 -6.19 -1.16 19.29
N VAL A 129 -4.87 -1.15 19.45
CA VAL A 129 -3.91 -1.69 18.48
C VAL A 129 -4.17 -3.18 18.25
N ALA A 130 -4.40 -3.95 19.31
CA ALA A 130 -4.74 -5.37 19.19
C ALA A 130 -6.07 -5.60 18.46
N GLN A 131 -7.06 -4.74 18.67
CA GLN A 131 -8.33 -4.77 17.94
C GLN A 131 -8.13 -4.44 16.46
N ALA A 132 -7.38 -3.38 16.14
CA ALA A 132 -7.05 -3.00 14.77
C ALA A 132 -6.32 -4.13 14.03
N ARG A 133 -5.37 -4.81 14.68
CA ARG A 133 -4.70 -6.00 14.13
C ARG A 133 -5.67 -7.11 13.75
N LYS A 134 -6.63 -7.44 14.63
CA LYS A 134 -7.64 -8.46 14.34
C LYS A 134 -8.53 -8.09 13.15
N GLN A 135 -8.94 -6.81 13.07
CA GLN A 135 -9.76 -6.32 11.97
C GLN A 135 -9.00 -6.35 10.64
N LEU A 136 -7.74 -5.92 10.66
CA LEU A 136 -6.88 -5.93 9.49
C LEU A 136 -6.61 -7.36 9.00
N ASP A 137 -6.29 -8.29 9.91
CA ASP A 137 -6.13 -9.72 9.58
C ASP A 137 -7.39 -10.32 8.94
N ALA A 138 -8.56 -9.97 9.44
CA ALA A 138 -9.83 -10.42 8.87
C ALA A 138 -10.03 -9.83 7.46
N SER A 139 -9.75 -8.54 7.26
CA SER A 139 -9.84 -7.86 5.96
C SER A 139 -8.85 -8.43 4.95
N LEU A 140 -7.61 -8.69 5.36
CA LEU A 140 -6.59 -9.31 4.50
C LEU A 140 -7.00 -10.72 4.06
N ARG A 141 -7.53 -11.54 4.97
CA ARG A 141 -8.03 -12.88 4.61
C ARG A 141 -9.24 -12.84 3.68
N ASP A 142 -10.09 -11.82 3.80
CA ASP A 142 -11.23 -11.65 2.89
C ASP A 142 -10.82 -11.12 1.53
N ALA A 143 -9.87 -10.19 1.48
CA ALA A 143 -9.43 -9.55 0.25
C ALA A 143 -8.45 -10.39 -0.56
N ILE A 144 -7.55 -11.14 0.09
CA ILE A 144 -6.44 -11.86 -0.55
C ILE A 144 -6.45 -13.33 -0.12
N GLY A 145 -6.49 -14.22 -1.08
CA GLY A 145 -6.38 -15.68 -0.89
C GLY A 145 -5.86 -16.36 -2.15
N PRO A 146 -5.57 -17.67 -2.11
CA PRO A 146 -4.99 -18.40 -3.25
C PRO A 146 -5.84 -18.35 -4.51
N THR A 147 -7.15 -18.23 -4.35
CA THR A 147 -8.12 -18.19 -5.46
C THR A 147 -8.99 -16.95 -5.43
N ARG A 148 -8.61 -15.95 -4.66
CA ARG A 148 -9.40 -14.72 -4.50
C ARG A 148 -8.49 -13.53 -4.25
N PHE A 149 -8.69 -12.47 -5.02
CA PHE A 149 -8.11 -11.17 -4.76
C PHE A 149 -9.11 -10.08 -5.12
N SER A 150 -9.17 -9.03 -4.31
CA SER A 150 -9.93 -7.82 -4.61
C SER A 150 -9.21 -6.61 -4.04
N GLY A 151 -8.59 -5.82 -4.91
CA GLY A 151 -7.91 -4.57 -4.54
C GLY A 151 -8.85 -3.60 -3.83
N LYS A 152 -10.13 -3.51 -4.26
CA LYS A 152 -11.12 -2.68 -3.61
C LYS A 152 -11.37 -3.08 -2.16
N ARG A 153 -11.61 -4.38 -1.88
CA ARG A 153 -11.81 -4.87 -0.51
C ARG A 153 -10.59 -4.67 0.36
N LEU A 154 -9.39 -4.81 -0.22
CA LEU A 154 -8.13 -4.56 0.46
C LEU A 154 -8.04 -3.09 0.89
N GLY A 155 -8.27 -2.17 -0.03
CA GLY A 155 -8.27 -0.73 0.24
C GLY A 155 -9.31 -0.33 1.29
N ASP A 156 -10.55 -0.79 1.14
CA ASP A 156 -11.64 -0.54 2.09
C ASP A 156 -11.28 -1.08 3.50
N GLY A 157 -10.70 -2.28 3.59
CA GLY A 157 -10.30 -2.90 4.85
C GLY A 157 -9.16 -2.17 5.56
N ILE A 158 -8.14 -1.77 4.82
CA ILE A 158 -7.01 -0.97 5.35
C ILE A 158 -7.53 0.41 5.78
N GLY A 159 -8.29 1.10 4.93
CA GLY A 159 -8.84 2.42 5.21
C GLY A 159 -9.69 2.43 6.49
N LYS A 160 -10.52 1.40 6.69
CA LYS A 160 -11.32 1.24 7.90
C LYS A 160 -10.44 1.02 9.14
N ALA A 161 -9.49 0.09 9.09
CA ALA A 161 -8.62 -0.21 10.21
C ALA A 161 -7.77 1.01 10.64
N VAL A 162 -7.21 1.73 9.66
CA VAL A 162 -6.43 2.95 9.90
C VAL A 162 -7.33 4.09 10.40
N GLY A 163 -8.49 4.30 9.74
CA GLY A 163 -9.43 5.36 10.11
C GLY A 163 -9.99 5.22 11.53
N GLU A 164 -10.11 4.00 12.06
CA GLU A 164 -10.54 3.75 13.43
C GLU A 164 -9.40 3.86 14.46
N ALA A 165 -8.18 3.43 14.11
CA ALA A 165 -7.05 3.37 15.03
C ALA A 165 -6.31 4.70 15.20
N VAL A 166 -6.04 5.40 14.11
CA VAL A 166 -5.19 6.60 14.10
C VAL A 166 -5.74 7.74 14.97
N PRO A 167 -7.03 8.13 14.90
CA PRO A 167 -7.55 9.22 15.72
C PRO A 167 -7.45 8.96 17.24
N LEU A 168 -7.59 7.68 17.63
CA LEU A 168 -7.51 7.29 19.03
C LEU A 168 -6.08 7.40 19.57
N VAL A 169 -5.11 6.97 18.76
CA VAL A 169 -3.69 7.06 19.10
C VAL A 169 -3.25 8.53 19.16
N ILE A 170 -3.61 9.33 18.15
CA ILE A 170 -3.29 10.76 18.14
C ILE A 170 -3.91 11.49 19.34
N GLY A 171 -5.18 11.20 19.67
CA GLY A 171 -5.85 11.80 20.82
C GLY A 171 -5.15 11.48 22.14
N ASP A 172 -4.69 10.25 22.32
CA ASP A 172 -3.95 9.83 23.52
C ASP A 172 -2.55 10.47 23.61
N LEU A 173 -1.87 10.58 22.47
CA LEU A 173 -0.56 11.26 22.37
C LEU A 173 -0.65 12.76 22.68
N VAL A 174 -1.63 13.46 22.08
CA VAL A 174 -1.85 14.90 22.33
C VAL A 174 -2.19 15.12 23.79
N GLY A 175 -3.08 14.30 24.36
CA GLY A 175 -3.41 14.34 25.78
C GLY A 175 -2.18 14.12 26.67
N GLY A 176 -1.30 13.19 26.29
CA GLY A 176 -0.03 12.91 26.97
C GLY A 176 0.93 14.08 26.95
N ALA A 177 1.11 14.69 25.79
CA ALA A 177 2.00 15.84 25.62
C ALA A 177 1.51 17.07 26.41
N VAL A 178 0.21 17.35 26.37
CA VAL A 178 -0.40 18.45 27.15
C VAL A 178 -0.25 18.20 28.66
N SER A 179 -0.50 16.97 29.12
CA SER A 179 -0.34 16.60 30.53
C SER A 179 1.11 16.76 30.99
N ALA A 180 2.09 16.29 30.21
CA ALA A 180 3.51 16.44 30.52
C ALA A 180 3.95 17.91 30.57
N ALA A 181 3.48 18.74 29.64
CA ALA A 181 3.76 20.17 29.63
C ALA A 181 3.20 20.90 30.87
N LEU A 182 2.00 20.51 31.31
CA LEU A 182 1.36 21.12 32.49
C LEU A 182 1.94 20.64 33.81
N SER A 183 2.45 19.38 33.88
CA SER A 183 3.04 18.80 35.10
C SER A 183 4.51 19.11 35.26
N GLY A 184 5.19 19.68 34.25
CA GLY A 184 6.64 19.91 34.27
C GLY A 184 7.47 18.62 34.28
N ASP A 185 6.92 17.51 33.75
CA ASP A 185 7.55 16.18 33.71
C ASP A 185 8.68 16.13 32.68
N ILE A 186 9.86 16.60 33.10
CA ILE A 186 11.07 16.67 32.27
C ILE A 186 11.54 15.25 31.90
N GLU A 187 11.36 14.25 32.76
CA GLU A 187 11.77 12.87 32.49
C GLU A 187 11.06 12.28 31.25
N ARG A 188 9.85 12.71 30.98
CA ARG A 188 9.12 12.31 29.78
C ARG A 188 9.74 12.87 28.49
N PHE A 189 10.31 14.07 28.55
CA PHE A 189 11.01 14.67 27.40
C PHE A 189 12.38 14.04 27.18
N GLU A 190 13.12 13.69 28.26
CA GLU A 190 14.40 12.98 28.14
C GLU A 190 14.25 11.57 27.55
N LYS A 191 13.11 10.90 27.78
CA LYS A 191 12.78 9.60 27.16
C LYS A 191 12.57 9.71 25.63
N LEU A 192 12.34 10.91 25.09
CA LEU A 192 12.21 11.14 23.65
C LEU A 192 13.56 11.16 22.93
N ASP A 193 14.66 11.51 23.59
CA ASP A 193 15.98 11.66 22.95
C ASP A 193 16.50 10.36 22.30
N ASN A 194 16.08 9.19 22.82
CA ASN A 194 16.45 7.88 22.27
C ASN A 194 15.28 7.11 21.62
N PHE A 195 14.15 7.79 21.45
CA PHE A 195 12.91 7.15 21.02
C PHE A 195 12.99 6.67 19.58
N ASP A 196 13.52 7.49 18.67
CA ASP A 196 13.69 7.15 17.26
C ASP A 196 14.60 5.91 17.10
N ALA A 197 15.72 5.85 17.83
CA ALA A 197 16.63 4.72 17.81
C ALA A 197 15.99 3.42 18.32
N GLN A 198 15.09 3.52 19.31
CA GLN A 198 14.39 2.35 19.85
C GLN A 198 13.31 1.83 18.89
N ILE A 199 12.54 2.73 18.25
CA ILE A 199 11.59 2.34 17.20
C ILE A 199 12.35 1.71 16.03
N GLU A 200 13.43 2.36 15.58
CA GLU A 200 14.25 1.84 14.50
C GLU A 200 14.80 0.45 14.84
N ALA A 201 15.34 0.23 16.02
CA ALA A 201 15.84 -1.07 16.45
C ALA A 201 14.74 -2.15 16.49
N ALA A 202 13.52 -1.79 16.88
CA ALA A 202 12.38 -2.71 16.92
C ALA A 202 11.83 -3.05 15.54
N VAL A 203 11.85 -2.09 14.60
CA VAL A 203 11.18 -2.19 13.29
C VAL A 203 12.14 -2.62 12.18
N LYS A 204 13.39 -2.11 12.21
CA LYS A 204 14.36 -2.28 11.12
C LYS A 204 14.61 -3.73 10.68
N PRO A 205 14.85 -4.71 11.57
CA PRO A 205 15.11 -6.09 11.12
C PRO A 205 13.93 -6.69 10.35
N ARG A 206 12.70 -6.34 10.74
CA ARG A 206 11.48 -6.79 10.10
C ARG A 206 11.26 -6.04 8.77
N ALA A 207 11.51 -4.74 8.74
CA ALA A 207 11.43 -3.92 7.54
C ALA A 207 12.42 -4.41 6.48
N ASP A 208 13.68 -4.68 6.85
CA ASP A 208 14.70 -5.23 5.95
C ASP A 208 14.30 -6.63 5.40
N ALA A 209 13.66 -7.44 6.23
CA ALA A 209 13.14 -8.75 5.79
C ALA A 209 11.96 -8.60 4.83
N LEU A 210 11.08 -7.66 5.11
CA LEU A 210 9.93 -7.33 4.26
C LEU A 210 10.39 -6.80 2.90
N GLU A 211 11.37 -5.91 2.88
CA GLU A 211 11.96 -5.38 1.66
C GLU A 211 12.49 -6.50 0.74
N ARG A 212 13.28 -7.44 1.28
CA ARG A 212 13.75 -8.59 0.51
C ARG A 212 12.63 -9.47 -0.05
N ARG A 213 11.51 -9.57 0.65
CA ARG A 213 10.32 -10.31 0.17
C ARG A 213 9.61 -9.53 -0.93
N SER A 214 9.48 -8.23 -0.75
CA SER A 214 8.89 -7.33 -1.75
C SER A 214 9.69 -7.31 -3.04
N ASP A 215 11.02 -7.33 -2.97
CA ASP A 215 11.90 -7.43 -4.15
C ASP A 215 11.64 -8.74 -4.95
N ARG A 216 11.47 -9.87 -4.26
CA ARG A 216 11.15 -11.15 -4.93
C ARG A 216 9.75 -11.11 -5.57
N LEU A 217 8.77 -10.54 -4.88
CA LEU A 217 7.44 -10.35 -5.44
C LEU A 217 7.49 -9.47 -6.69
N CYS A 218 8.25 -8.36 -6.63
CA CYS A 218 8.46 -7.47 -7.76
C CYS A 218 9.01 -8.20 -8.99
N GLN A 219 10.03 -9.04 -8.81
CA GLN A 219 10.58 -9.85 -9.91
C GLN A 219 9.52 -10.79 -10.51
N SER A 220 8.66 -11.38 -9.68
CA SER A 220 7.57 -12.22 -10.14
C SER A 220 6.52 -11.43 -10.92
N VAL A 221 6.18 -10.22 -10.48
CA VAL A 221 5.22 -9.34 -11.18
C VAL A 221 5.83 -8.80 -12.47
N ARG A 222 7.13 -8.49 -12.50
CA ARG A 222 7.84 -8.10 -13.72
C ARG A 222 7.81 -9.19 -14.78
N ALA A 223 7.92 -10.46 -14.39
CA ALA A 223 7.76 -11.56 -15.33
C ALA A 223 6.34 -11.61 -15.95
N LEU A 224 5.31 -11.14 -15.23
CA LEU A 224 3.95 -11.00 -15.78
C LEU A 224 3.87 -9.86 -16.79
N ASP A 225 4.50 -8.72 -16.51
CA ASP A 225 4.62 -7.59 -17.43
C ASP A 225 5.32 -8.01 -18.73
N GLU A 226 6.40 -8.78 -18.65
CA GLU A 226 7.10 -9.32 -19.81
C GLU A 226 6.20 -10.26 -20.64
N LEU A 227 5.37 -11.11 -20.01
CA LEU A 227 4.40 -11.97 -20.70
C LEU A 227 3.33 -11.16 -21.42
N GLU A 228 2.83 -10.12 -20.79
CA GLU A 228 1.82 -9.21 -21.37
C GLU A 228 2.40 -8.45 -22.56
N ASN A 229 3.56 -7.84 -22.40
CA ASN A 229 4.26 -7.08 -23.43
C ASN A 229 4.57 -7.93 -24.67
N ALA A 230 4.73 -9.25 -24.50
CA ALA A 230 4.96 -10.20 -25.58
C ALA A 230 3.68 -10.62 -26.34
N LEU A 231 2.48 -10.20 -25.90
CA LEU A 231 1.24 -10.49 -26.61
C LEU A 231 1.24 -9.84 -27.99
N THR A 232 0.81 -10.58 -29.01
CA THR A 232 0.63 -10.07 -30.37
C THR A 232 -0.77 -9.48 -30.59
N TYR A 233 -1.73 -9.83 -29.74
CA TYR A 233 -3.06 -9.27 -29.77
C TYR A 233 -3.02 -7.75 -29.57
N ARG A 234 -3.87 -7.05 -30.31
CA ARG A 234 -4.03 -5.59 -30.22
C ARG A 234 -5.51 -5.25 -30.06
N PHE A 235 -5.81 -4.36 -29.13
CA PHE A 235 -7.12 -3.76 -28.96
C PHE A 235 -7.14 -2.40 -29.68
N ASP A 236 -7.95 -2.25 -30.70
CA ASP A 236 -7.99 -1.04 -31.55
C ASP A 236 -6.59 -0.62 -32.05
N GLY A 237 -5.79 -1.60 -32.47
CA GLY A 237 -4.44 -1.38 -33.00
C GLY A 237 -3.37 -1.11 -31.92
N ARG A 238 -3.71 -1.05 -30.63
CA ARG A 238 -2.80 -0.80 -29.50
C ARG A 238 -2.54 -2.06 -28.70
N PRO A 239 -1.36 -2.24 -28.10
CA PRO A 239 -1.14 -3.31 -27.13
C PRO A 239 -2.14 -3.20 -25.98
N LEU A 240 -2.45 -4.30 -25.35
CA LEU A 240 -3.06 -4.27 -24.02
C LEU A 240 -1.98 -3.78 -23.04
N ASP A 241 -2.28 -2.79 -22.23
CA ASP A 241 -1.41 -2.24 -21.21
C ASP A 241 -2.06 -2.54 -19.85
N LEU A 242 -1.77 -3.73 -19.31
CA LEU A 242 -2.43 -4.27 -18.13
C LEU A 242 -1.73 -3.84 -16.84
N LEU A 243 -0.41 -3.84 -16.87
CA LEU A 243 0.44 -3.42 -15.76
C LEU A 243 1.79 -2.94 -16.28
N LYS A 244 2.43 -2.08 -15.51
CA LYS A 244 3.78 -1.59 -15.76
C LYS A 244 4.59 -1.78 -14.49
N VAL A 245 5.78 -2.33 -14.63
CA VAL A 245 6.69 -2.55 -13.52
C VAL A 245 7.98 -1.77 -13.75
N ASP A 246 8.16 -0.71 -12.98
CA ASP A 246 9.41 0.03 -12.92
C ASP A 246 10.25 -0.49 -11.73
N TYR A 247 11.41 -1.06 -12.04
CA TYR A 247 12.32 -1.60 -11.05
C TYR A 247 13.67 -0.88 -11.09
N ALA A 248 13.99 -0.17 -10.02
CA ALA A 248 15.31 0.43 -9.82
C ALA A 248 16.19 -0.53 -8.99
N PRO A 249 17.30 -1.05 -9.54
CA PRO A 249 18.21 -1.90 -8.76
C PRO A 249 18.78 -1.12 -7.57
N ALA A 250 19.02 -1.82 -6.44
CA ALA A 250 19.62 -1.23 -5.25
C ALA A 250 20.88 -0.44 -5.62
N ARG A 251 20.95 0.82 -5.24
CA ARG A 251 22.22 1.56 -5.28
C ARG A 251 23.18 0.83 -4.34
N PRO A 252 24.40 0.49 -4.79
CA PRO A 252 25.37 -0.06 -3.86
C PRO A 252 25.55 0.97 -2.72
N HIS A 253 25.40 0.52 -1.48
CA HIS A 253 25.74 1.33 -0.32
C HIS A 253 27.20 1.73 -0.49
N THR A 254 27.44 2.94 -0.94
CA THR A 254 28.76 3.57 -0.76
C THR A 254 28.88 3.74 0.74
N ALA A 255 29.66 2.83 1.36
CA ALA A 255 30.12 3.02 2.72
C ALA A 255 30.74 4.42 2.76
N GLU A 256 30.12 5.35 3.48
CA GLU A 256 30.74 6.63 3.77
C GLU A 256 32.04 6.32 4.50
N ALA A 257 33.14 6.37 3.73
CA ALA A 257 34.49 6.30 4.27
C ALA A 257 34.62 7.48 5.23
N GLY A 258 34.74 7.13 6.52
CA GLY A 258 34.84 8.05 7.62
C GLY A 258 35.89 9.13 7.30
N LYS A 259 35.44 10.36 7.37
CA LYS A 259 36.37 11.49 7.54
C LYS A 259 36.79 11.51 9.00
N ARG A 260 38.05 11.16 9.22
CA ARG A 260 38.79 11.45 10.45
C ARG A 260 38.94 12.95 10.64
#